data_de14006204c67dffbdfa49c4af0d48ff
#
_entry.id   de14006204c67dffbdfa49c4af0d48ff
#
_cell.length_a   1.000
_cell.length_b   1.000
_cell.length_c   1.000
_cell.angle_alpha   90.00
_cell.angle_beta   90.00
_cell.angle_gamma   90.00
#
_symmetry.space_group_name_H-M   'P 1'
#
loop_
_entity.id
_entity.type
_entity.pdbx_description
1 polymer ?
#
loop_
_entity_poly.entity_id
_entity_poly.type
_entity_poly.pdbx_seq_one_letter_code
_entity_poly.pdbx_strand_id
1 'polypeptide(L)'
;SGLAFAVLMGCIYMLSAGAPREFWIINGAALACAIGLSVFLKRLDRGFGVVAFTGFALALFAATLFSDAEIDGIHRWIAVGPVRLHVGLLLLPATISLLPDLRRELALLTVIAISLIVSLQPDRASAFALLSGVFVLAIAKRDKWYVGMLAITVIGFSWTLSQIDPLQPVRFVEYVIRDAWEFHPSAAVILAVSLILALVMPLFGLNSRN
;
A
#
# COMPACT_ATOMS: atom_id res chain seq x y z
N SER A 1 1.60 3.35 -16.57
CA SER A 1 1.72 4.15 -15.33
C SER A 1 3.09 3.96 -14.71
N GLY A 2 3.59 4.96 -13.96
CA GLY A 2 4.90 4.88 -13.28
C GLY A 2 5.02 3.69 -12.34
N LEU A 3 3.92 3.31 -11.67
CA LEU A 3 3.89 2.14 -10.80
C LEU A 3 4.18 0.84 -11.56
N ALA A 4 3.56 0.62 -12.72
CA ALA A 4 3.81 -0.58 -13.53
C ALA A 4 5.29 -0.64 -13.97
N PHE A 5 5.85 0.51 -14.34
CA PHE A 5 7.28 0.60 -14.70
C PHE A 5 8.17 0.24 -13.50
N ALA A 6 7.88 0.78 -12.29
CA ALA A 6 8.65 0.47 -11.09
C ALA A 6 8.61 -1.03 -10.74
N VAL A 7 7.42 -1.65 -10.80
CA VAL A 7 7.28 -3.10 -10.54
C VAL A 7 8.03 -3.92 -11.57
N LEU A 8 7.96 -3.56 -12.85
CA LEU A 8 8.70 -4.28 -13.91
C LEU A 8 10.21 -4.16 -13.72
N MET A 9 10.73 -2.98 -13.39
CA MET A 9 12.15 -2.80 -13.10
C MET A 9 12.59 -3.60 -11.88
N GLY A 10 11.74 -3.66 -10.83
CA GLY A 10 11.97 -4.52 -9.66
C GLY A 10 12.04 -6.01 -10.03
N CYS A 11 11.11 -6.50 -10.86
CA CYS A 11 11.12 -7.88 -11.33
C CYS A 11 12.39 -8.19 -12.18
N ILE A 12 12.79 -7.30 -13.07
CA ILE A 12 14.01 -7.46 -13.89
C ILE A 12 15.25 -7.52 -12.98
N TYR A 13 15.33 -6.62 -11.99
CA TYR A 13 16.42 -6.65 -11.00
C TYR A 13 16.46 -7.98 -10.25
N MET A 14 15.32 -8.42 -9.68
CA MET A 14 15.24 -9.68 -8.94
C MET A 14 15.65 -10.88 -9.77
N LEU A 15 15.22 -10.95 -11.04
CA LEU A 15 15.64 -11.99 -11.99
C LEU A 15 17.16 -11.96 -12.23
N SER A 16 17.72 -10.77 -12.46
CA SER A 16 19.14 -10.60 -12.77
C SER A 16 20.04 -10.86 -11.56
N ALA A 17 19.57 -10.52 -10.36
CA ALA A 17 20.29 -10.70 -9.10
C ALA A 17 20.12 -12.10 -8.49
N GLY A 18 19.43 -13.02 -9.17
CA GLY A 18 19.26 -14.41 -8.71
C GLY A 18 18.32 -14.57 -7.53
N ALA A 19 17.34 -13.66 -7.36
CA ALA A 19 16.33 -13.79 -6.33
C ALA A 19 15.47 -15.05 -6.51
N PRO A 20 14.92 -15.63 -5.43
CA PRO A 20 13.98 -16.74 -5.51
C PRO A 20 12.82 -16.45 -6.45
N ARG A 21 12.37 -17.46 -7.20
CA ARG A 21 11.34 -17.29 -8.24
C ARG A 21 10.03 -16.71 -7.68
N GLU A 22 9.71 -17.04 -6.45
CA GLU A 22 8.51 -16.62 -5.75
C GLU A 22 8.41 -15.08 -5.69
N PHE A 23 9.53 -14.38 -5.51
CA PHE A 23 9.51 -12.92 -5.34
C PHE A 23 9.06 -12.18 -6.60
N TRP A 24 9.64 -12.49 -7.76
CA TRP A 24 9.25 -11.80 -8.99
C TRP A 24 7.90 -12.31 -9.54
N ILE A 25 7.52 -13.59 -9.29
CA ILE A 25 6.19 -14.11 -9.62
C ILE A 25 5.12 -13.39 -8.80
N ILE A 26 5.30 -13.26 -7.48
CA ILE A 26 4.36 -12.56 -6.60
C ILE A 26 4.23 -11.09 -7.01
N ASN A 27 5.32 -10.41 -7.31
CA ASN A 27 5.28 -9.01 -7.75
C ASN A 27 4.56 -8.85 -9.11
N GLY A 28 4.81 -9.75 -10.06
CA GLY A 28 4.11 -9.78 -11.34
C GLY A 28 2.61 -10.05 -11.19
N ALA A 29 2.25 -11.02 -10.35
CA ALA A 29 0.85 -11.33 -10.03
C ALA A 29 0.17 -10.14 -9.32
N ALA A 30 0.85 -9.50 -8.36
CA ALA A 30 0.34 -8.31 -7.68
C ALA A 30 0.07 -7.16 -8.66
N LEU A 31 0.96 -6.94 -9.66
CA LEU A 31 0.73 -5.96 -10.71
C LEU A 31 -0.50 -6.30 -11.55
N ALA A 32 -0.66 -7.56 -11.96
CA ALA A 32 -1.83 -8.00 -12.71
C ALA A 32 -3.13 -7.81 -11.91
N CYS A 33 -3.12 -8.18 -10.63
CA CYS A 33 -4.25 -7.94 -9.70
C CYS A 33 -4.54 -6.44 -9.55
N ALA A 34 -3.51 -5.60 -9.41
CA ALA A 34 -3.69 -4.15 -9.29
C ALA A 34 -4.32 -3.54 -10.55
N ILE A 35 -3.93 -4.01 -11.75
CA ILE A 35 -4.55 -3.59 -13.01
C ILE A 35 -6.01 -4.04 -13.06
N GLY A 36 -6.30 -5.31 -12.76
CA GLY A 36 -7.66 -5.84 -12.71
C GLY A 36 -8.54 -5.09 -11.72
N LEU A 37 -8.04 -4.85 -10.51
CA LEU A 37 -8.73 -4.06 -9.48
C LEU A 37 -8.98 -2.62 -9.94
N SER A 38 -8.01 -1.98 -10.60
CA SER A 38 -8.18 -0.63 -11.14
C SER A 38 -9.29 -0.55 -12.20
N VAL A 39 -9.42 -1.58 -13.06
CA VAL A 39 -10.51 -1.67 -14.03
C VAL A 39 -11.85 -1.90 -13.33
N PHE A 40 -11.88 -2.79 -12.34
CA PHE A 40 -13.07 -3.06 -11.53
C PHE A 40 -13.56 -1.80 -10.81
N LEU A 41 -12.67 -1.09 -10.12
CA LEU A 41 -13.02 0.13 -9.38
C LEU A 41 -13.59 1.23 -10.26
N LYS A 42 -13.18 1.33 -11.54
CA LYS A 42 -13.77 2.27 -12.50
C LYS A 42 -15.21 1.95 -12.86
N ARG A 43 -15.62 0.69 -12.72
CA ARG A 43 -16.98 0.21 -12.98
C ARG A 43 -17.86 0.15 -11.74
N LEU A 44 -17.26 0.38 -10.57
CA LEU A 44 -17.96 0.32 -9.30
C LEU A 44 -18.97 1.47 -9.22
N ASP A 45 -20.19 1.15 -8.80
CA ASP A 45 -21.17 2.17 -8.46
C ASP A 45 -20.66 3.06 -7.33
N ARG A 46 -20.70 4.37 -7.55
CA ARG A 46 -20.14 5.36 -6.60
C ARG A 46 -21.00 5.56 -5.35
N GLY A 47 -22.16 4.98 -5.30
CA GLY A 47 -23.01 4.93 -4.10
C GLY A 47 -22.73 3.69 -3.27
N PHE A 48 -23.62 2.71 -3.44
CA PHE A 48 -23.59 1.47 -2.67
C PHE A 48 -22.29 0.66 -2.88
N GLY A 49 -21.78 0.58 -4.12
CA GLY A 49 -20.60 -0.21 -4.44
C GLY A 49 -19.33 0.27 -3.70
N VAL A 50 -19.12 1.59 -3.60
CA VAL A 50 -17.96 2.15 -2.87
C VAL A 50 -18.07 1.84 -1.38
N VAL A 51 -19.26 1.99 -0.79
CA VAL A 51 -19.48 1.69 0.63
C VAL A 51 -19.27 0.21 0.91
N ALA A 52 -19.84 -0.67 0.05
CA ALA A 52 -19.70 -2.12 0.19
C ALA A 52 -18.23 -2.57 0.06
N PHE A 53 -17.50 -2.06 -0.93
CA PHE A 53 -16.06 -2.35 -1.08
C PHE A 53 -15.25 -1.89 0.15
N THR A 54 -15.51 -0.67 0.63
CA THR A 54 -14.81 -0.14 1.81
C THR A 54 -15.11 -0.97 3.06
N GLY A 55 -16.38 -1.34 3.26
CA GLY A 55 -16.78 -2.22 4.34
C GLY A 55 -16.12 -3.60 4.27
N PHE A 56 -16.03 -4.18 3.07
CA PHE A 56 -15.31 -5.43 2.83
C PHE A 56 -13.81 -5.29 3.15
N ALA A 57 -13.18 -4.21 2.69
CA ALA A 57 -11.77 -3.95 2.98
C ALA A 57 -11.53 -3.82 4.49
N LEU A 58 -12.36 -3.05 5.21
CA LEU A 58 -12.28 -2.92 6.66
C LEU A 58 -12.47 -4.25 7.39
N ALA A 59 -13.42 -5.07 6.94
CA ALA A 59 -13.62 -6.40 7.49
C ALA A 59 -12.38 -7.31 7.32
N LEU A 60 -11.73 -7.25 6.15
CA LEU A 60 -10.49 -7.99 5.92
C LEU A 60 -9.32 -7.43 6.75
N PHE A 61 -9.20 -6.11 6.90
CA PHE A 61 -8.22 -5.51 7.81
C PHE A 61 -8.45 -5.97 9.27
N ALA A 62 -9.69 -5.96 9.73
CA ALA A 62 -10.03 -6.44 11.07
C ALA A 62 -9.77 -7.95 11.22
N ALA A 63 -10.07 -8.75 10.20
CA ALA A 63 -9.84 -10.19 10.18
C ALA A 63 -8.36 -10.55 10.32
N THR A 64 -7.42 -9.71 9.88
CA THR A 64 -6.00 -9.98 10.09
C THR A 64 -5.63 -10.05 11.58
N LEU A 65 -6.31 -9.29 12.45
CA LEU A 65 -6.05 -9.32 13.91
C LEU A 65 -6.35 -10.67 14.56
N PHE A 66 -7.17 -11.49 13.91
CA PHE A 66 -7.62 -12.80 14.39
C PHE A 66 -7.13 -13.95 13.49
N SER A 67 -6.26 -13.64 12.53
CA SER A 67 -5.76 -14.64 11.58
C SER A 67 -4.65 -15.49 12.20
N ASP A 68 -4.73 -16.80 11.99
CA ASP A 68 -3.66 -17.74 12.36
C ASP A 68 -2.42 -17.62 11.44
N ALA A 69 -2.46 -16.77 10.43
CA ALA A 69 -1.34 -16.50 9.52
C ALA A 69 -0.34 -15.51 10.12
N GLU A 70 -0.02 -15.66 11.41
CA GLU A 70 1.00 -14.84 12.08
C GLU A 70 2.42 -15.28 11.73
N ILE A 71 3.37 -14.32 11.85
CA ILE A 71 4.80 -14.57 11.85
C ILE A 71 5.38 -13.76 13.03
N ASP A 72 6.03 -14.44 13.96
CA ASP A 72 6.64 -13.83 15.14
C ASP A 72 5.66 -12.92 15.95
N GLY A 73 4.39 -13.34 16.05
CA GLY A 73 3.34 -12.57 16.74
C GLY A 73 2.74 -11.41 15.93
N ILE A 74 3.10 -11.26 14.65
CA ILE A 74 2.61 -10.20 13.79
C ILE A 74 1.49 -10.72 12.87
N HIS A 75 0.33 -10.07 12.92
CA HIS A 75 -0.91 -10.46 12.22
C HIS A 75 -1.21 -9.54 11.04
N ARG A 76 -0.40 -9.55 9.96
CA ARG A 76 -0.58 -8.70 8.76
C ARG A 76 -1.20 -9.45 7.59
N TRP A 77 -1.32 -10.77 7.70
CA TRP A 77 -1.65 -11.65 6.58
C TRP A 77 -2.94 -12.41 6.83
N ILE A 78 -3.58 -12.78 5.73
CA ILE A 78 -4.63 -13.79 5.70
C ILE A 78 -4.12 -14.97 4.89
N ALA A 79 -4.23 -16.19 5.44
CA ALA A 79 -3.88 -17.41 4.74
C ALA A 79 -4.98 -17.81 3.75
N VAL A 80 -4.61 -18.03 2.50
CA VAL A 80 -5.47 -18.63 1.48
C VAL A 80 -4.74 -19.86 0.93
N GLY A 81 -5.01 -21.01 1.51
CA GLY A 81 -4.21 -22.21 1.26
C GLY A 81 -2.74 -21.98 1.66
N PRO A 82 -1.77 -22.26 0.78
CA PRO A 82 -0.35 -22.06 1.07
C PRO A 82 0.12 -20.61 0.95
N VAL A 83 -0.74 -19.70 0.47
CA VAL A 83 -0.39 -18.30 0.19
C VAL A 83 -0.80 -17.41 1.36
N ARG A 84 0.11 -16.56 1.82
CA ARG A 84 -0.17 -15.50 2.78
C ARG A 84 -0.36 -14.18 2.05
N LEU A 85 -1.56 -13.63 2.11
CA LEU A 85 -1.92 -12.36 1.47
C LEU A 85 -1.77 -11.22 2.47
N HIS A 86 -0.94 -10.24 2.14
CA HIS A 86 -0.79 -9.02 2.94
C HIS A 86 -1.93 -8.05 2.61
N VAL A 87 -2.91 -7.96 3.50
CA VAL A 87 -4.16 -7.20 3.28
C VAL A 87 -3.88 -5.72 3.02
N GLY A 88 -2.94 -5.11 3.77
CA GLY A 88 -2.56 -3.71 3.60
C GLY A 88 -2.05 -3.43 2.19
N LEU A 89 -1.10 -4.20 1.69
CA LEU A 89 -0.54 -4.01 0.34
C LEU A 89 -1.59 -4.22 -0.76
N LEU A 90 -2.54 -5.12 -0.54
CA LEU A 90 -3.54 -5.47 -1.54
C LEU A 90 -4.68 -4.44 -1.61
N LEU A 91 -5.25 -4.05 -0.47
CA LEU A 91 -6.50 -3.28 -0.44
C LEU A 91 -6.32 -1.79 -0.13
N LEU A 92 -5.22 -1.41 0.55
CA LEU A 92 -5.04 -0.03 0.99
C LEU A 92 -5.01 0.98 -0.16
N PRO A 93 -4.27 0.76 -1.28
CA PRO A 93 -4.28 1.69 -2.41
C PRO A 93 -5.68 1.90 -3.01
N ALA A 94 -6.45 0.81 -3.13
CA ALA A 94 -7.83 0.87 -3.61
C ALA A 94 -8.73 1.65 -2.64
N THR A 95 -8.64 1.35 -1.35
CA THR A 95 -9.43 2.04 -0.31
C THR A 95 -9.11 3.54 -0.27
N ILE A 96 -7.83 3.93 -0.32
CA ILE A 96 -7.41 5.33 -0.37
C ILE A 96 -7.99 6.04 -1.60
N SER A 97 -7.98 5.38 -2.76
CA SER A 97 -8.50 5.96 -4.01
C SER A 97 -10.00 6.19 -3.99
N LEU A 98 -10.74 5.46 -3.16
CA LEU A 98 -12.19 5.57 -2.98
C LEU A 98 -12.60 6.54 -1.85
N LEU A 99 -11.69 6.98 -0.97
CA LEU A 99 -12.02 7.93 0.10
C LEU A 99 -12.77 9.19 -0.39
N PRO A 100 -12.41 9.79 -1.56
CA PRO A 100 -13.14 10.95 -2.07
C PRO A 100 -14.59 10.69 -2.51
N ASP A 101 -14.93 9.44 -2.77
CA ASP A 101 -16.27 9.02 -3.19
C ASP A 101 -17.17 8.62 -1.99
N LEU A 102 -16.59 8.54 -0.78
CA LEU A 102 -17.31 8.31 0.47
C LEU A 102 -17.87 9.61 1.06
N ARG A 103 -18.93 9.49 1.87
CA ARG A 103 -19.34 10.57 2.77
C ARG A 103 -18.19 10.88 3.74
N ARG A 104 -18.01 12.15 4.09
CA ARG A 104 -16.87 12.63 4.90
C ARG A 104 -16.71 11.87 6.21
N GLU A 105 -17.82 11.58 6.88
CA GLU A 105 -17.82 10.85 8.14
C GLU A 105 -17.35 9.41 7.97
N LEU A 106 -17.81 8.74 6.89
CA LEU A 106 -17.39 7.38 6.58
C LEU A 106 -15.91 7.33 6.16
N ALA A 107 -15.46 8.31 5.37
CA ALA A 107 -14.05 8.40 5.00
C ALA A 107 -13.16 8.59 6.24
N LEU A 108 -13.57 9.48 7.18
CA LEU A 108 -12.87 9.70 8.44
C LEU A 108 -12.83 8.43 9.29
N LEU A 109 -13.97 7.76 9.47
CA LEU A 109 -14.04 6.50 10.22
C LEU A 109 -13.18 5.40 9.58
N THR A 110 -13.15 5.33 8.25
CA THR A 110 -12.30 4.41 7.51
C THR A 110 -10.82 4.65 7.81
N VAL A 111 -10.38 5.91 7.74
CA VAL A 111 -8.98 6.29 8.04
C VAL A 111 -8.64 5.99 9.50
N ILE A 112 -9.52 6.30 10.45
CA ILE A 112 -9.32 5.98 11.88
C ILE A 112 -9.18 4.47 12.06
N ALA A 113 -10.12 3.69 11.52
CA ALA A 113 -10.12 2.24 11.68
C ALA A 113 -8.85 1.59 11.09
N ILE A 114 -8.46 1.96 9.88
CA ILE A 114 -7.25 1.42 9.25
C ILE A 114 -6.00 1.87 10.04
N SER A 115 -5.90 3.15 10.42
CA SER A 115 -4.78 3.64 11.24
C SER A 115 -4.64 2.86 12.53
N LEU A 116 -5.76 2.59 13.23
CA LEU A 116 -5.76 1.83 14.46
C LEU A 116 -5.30 0.38 14.23
N ILE A 117 -5.89 -0.31 13.25
CA ILE A 117 -5.55 -1.71 12.95
C ILE A 117 -4.07 -1.85 12.58
N VAL A 118 -3.58 -0.99 11.70
CA VAL A 118 -2.18 -0.98 11.25
C VAL A 118 -1.22 -0.66 12.41
N SER A 119 -1.61 0.24 13.30
CA SER A 119 -0.83 0.58 14.50
C SER A 119 -0.76 -0.57 15.52
N LEU A 120 -1.81 -1.39 15.62
CA LEU A 120 -1.81 -2.59 16.48
C LEU A 120 -0.92 -3.71 15.92
N GLN A 121 -0.63 -3.70 14.62
CA GLN A 121 0.14 -4.74 13.92
C GLN A 121 1.61 -4.35 13.63
N PRO A 122 2.18 -3.32 14.22
CA PRO A 122 3.37 -2.52 13.85
C PRO A 122 3.72 -2.57 12.34
N ASP A 123 2.70 -2.39 11.48
CA ASP A 123 2.87 -2.42 10.02
C ASP A 123 3.30 -1.04 9.48
N ARG A 124 4.60 -0.78 9.55
CA ARG A 124 5.19 0.49 9.12
C ARG A 124 4.94 0.80 7.64
N ALA A 125 4.94 -0.23 6.79
CA ALA A 125 4.74 -0.06 5.34
C ALA A 125 3.31 0.40 5.03
N SER A 126 2.28 -0.25 5.60
CA SER A 126 0.88 0.15 5.42
C SER A 126 0.59 1.48 6.09
N ALA A 127 1.17 1.76 7.28
CA ALA A 127 1.01 3.05 7.94
C ALA A 127 1.59 4.20 7.10
N PHE A 128 2.79 4.02 6.53
CA PHE A 128 3.39 5.00 5.63
C PHE A 128 2.61 5.16 4.32
N ALA A 129 2.10 4.08 3.76
CA ALA A 129 1.27 4.12 2.55
C ALA A 129 -0.04 4.89 2.80
N LEU A 130 -0.70 4.66 3.94
CA LEU A 130 -1.91 5.39 4.34
C LEU A 130 -1.61 6.89 4.53
N LEU A 131 -0.56 7.21 5.28
CA LEU A 131 -0.11 8.60 5.50
C LEU A 131 0.15 9.30 4.16
N SER A 132 0.93 8.67 3.28
CA SER A 132 1.30 9.24 1.96
C SER A 132 0.07 9.46 1.08
N GLY A 133 -0.85 8.49 1.04
CA GLY A 133 -2.08 8.60 0.25
C GLY A 133 -3.01 9.70 0.75
N VAL A 134 -3.21 9.79 2.06
CA VAL A 134 -4.03 10.86 2.68
C VAL A 134 -3.36 12.22 2.51
N PHE A 135 -2.03 12.30 2.59
CA PHE A 135 -1.28 13.54 2.32
C PHE A 135 -1.51 14.04 0.89
N VAL A 136 -1.42 13.15 -0.11
CA VAL A 136 -1.72 13.50 -1.51
C VAL A 136 -3.17 13.98 -1.66
N LEU A 137 -4.13 13.34 -1.00
CA LEU A 137 -5.53 13.76 -1.03
C LEU A 137 -5.72 15.13 -0.34
N ALA A 138 -5.04 15.41 0.76
CA ALA A 138 -5.11 16.70 1.44
C ALA A 138 -4.61 17.84 0.54
N ILE A 139 -3.51 17.64 -0.19
CA ILE A 139 -2.98 18.60 -1.15
C ILE A 139 -3.94 18.78 -2.34
N ALA A 140 -4.44 17.66 -2.90
CA ALA A 140 -5.26 17.67 -4.11
C ALA A 140 -6.66 18.24 -3.87
N LYS A 141 -7.28 17.91 -2.74
CA LYS A 141 -8.67 18.33 -2.42
C LYS A 141 -8.75 19.66 -1.67
N ARG A 142 -7.68 20.08 -0.97
CA ARG A 142 -7.60 21.32 -0.17
C ARG A 142 -8.77 21.50 0.81
N ASP A 143 -9.29 20.39 1.33
CA ASP A 143 -10.42 20.36 2.26
C ASP A 143 -9.92 20.03 3.68
N LYS A 144 -10.41 20.79 4.68
CA LYS A 144 -10.05 20.62 6.10
C LYS A 144 -10.26 19.20 6.63
N TRP A 145 -11.20 18.43 6.07
CA TRP A 145 -11.45 17.06 6.45
C TRP A 145 -10.23 16.15 6.15
N TYR A 146 -9.60 16.34 4.98
CA TYR A 146 -8.38 15.60 4.66
C TYR A 146 -7.19 16.03 5.51
N VAL A 147 -7.15 17.29 5.95
CA VAL A 147 -6.14 17.77 6.93
C VAL A 147 -6.35 17.07 8.28
N GLY A 148 -7.61 16.93 8.73
CA GLY A 148 -7.94 16.17 9.94
C GLY A 148 -7.55 14.69 9.83
N MET A 149 -7.88 14.04 8.70
CA MET A 149 -7.45 12.67 8.42
C MET A 149 -5.92 12.53 8.40
N LEU A 150 -5.21 13.52 7.84
CA LEU A 150 -3.75 13.54 7.81
C LEU A 150 -3.17 13.57 9.23
N ALA A 151 -3.73 14.38 10.12
CA ALA A 151 -3.29 14.41 11.52
C ALA A 151 -3.44 13.04 12.19
N ILE A 152 -4.55 12.34 11.95
CA ILE A 152 -4.78 10.98 12.46
C ILE A 152 -3.73 10.00 11.92
N THR A 153 -3.45 10.06 10.61
CA THR A 153 -2.45 9.15 10.00
C THR A 153 -1.03 9.46 10.47
N VAL A 154 -0.69 10.72 10.75
CA VAL A 154 0.60 11.10 11.36
C VAL A 154 0.72 10.50 12.75
N ILE A 155 -0.32 10.59 13.58
CA ILE A 155 -0.33 10.00 14.93
C ILE A 155 -0.18 8.48 14.84
N GLY A 156 -0.97 7.81 14.00
CA GLY A 156 -0.90 6.36 13.80
C GLY A 156 0.46 5.90 13.30
N PHE A 157 1.04 6.59 12.32
CA PHE A 157 2.37 6.28 11.81
C PHE A 157 3.46 6.49 12.87
N SER A 158 3.41 7.60 13.61
CA SER A 158 4.36 7.86 14.70
C SER A 158 4.29 6.79 15.79
N TRP A 159 3.09 6.36 16.14
CA TRP A 159 2.87 5.24 17.05
C TRP A 159 3.47 3.95 16.50
N THR A 160 3.21 3.62 15.23
CA THR A 160 3.76 2.43 14.58
C THR A 160 5.29 2.42 14.57
N LEU A 161 5.92 3.59 14.38
CA LEU A 161 7.38 3.71 14.44
C LEU A 161 7.95 3.47 15.84
N SER A 162 7.19 3.75 16.88
CA SER A 162 7.62 3.50 18.28
C SER A 162 7.56 2.02 18.68
N GLN A 163 6.85 1.19 17.90
CA GLN A 163 6.73 -0.24 18.14
C GLN A 163 7.97 -1.00 17.67
N ILE A 164 8.29 -2.08 18.37
CA ILE A 164 9.33 -3.01 17.94
C ILE A 164 8.73 -3.93 16.88
N ASP A 165 9.32 -3.93 15.68
CA ASP A 165 8.99 -4.93 14.66
C ASP A 165 9.98 -6.10 14.79
N PRO A 166 9.56 -7.29 15.23
CA PRO A 166 10.44 -8.44 15.40
C PRO A 166 10.85 -9.08 14.07
N LEU A 167 10.16 -8.74 12.97
CA LEU A 167 10.41 -9.37 11.68
C LEU A 167 11.76 -8.93 11.12
N GLN A 168 12.54 -9.91 10.68
CA GLN A 168 13.79 -9.64 10.00
C GLN A 168 13.51 -9.08 8.59
N PRO A 169 14.28 -8.07 8.16
CA PRO A 169 14.14 -7.50 6.83
C PRO A 169 14.36 -8.55 5.74
N VAL A 170 13.44 -8.60 4.79
CA VAL A 170 13.51 -9.55 3.68
C VAL A 170 14.42 -8.99 2.59
N ARG A 171 15.47 -9.75 2.23
CA ARG A 171 16.36 -9.43 1.13
C ARG A 171 15.54 -9.24 -0.18
N PHE A 172 15.97 -8.35 -1.06
CA PHE A 172 15.30 -7.96 -2.31
C PHE A 172 13.95 -7.22 -2.14
N VAL A 173 13.46 -7.03 -0.91
CA VAL A 173 12.19 -6.35 -0.64
C VAL A 173 12.45 -5.06 0.13
N GLU A 174 12.83 -5.15 1.40
CA GLU A 174 12.93 -3.98 2.28
C GLU A 174 14.22 -3.19 2.07
N TYR A 175 15.30 -3.86 1.70
CA TYR A 175 16.58 -3.22 1.37
C TYR A 175 16.87 -3.19 -0.13
N VAL A 176 15.82 -3.20 -0.97
CA VAL A 176 15.95 -3.35 -2.42
C VAL A 176 16.95 -2.39 -3.06
N ILE A 177 17.01 -1.14 -2.64
CA ILE A 177 17.94 -0.14 -3.19
C ILE A 177 19.38 -0.44 -2.78
N ARG A 178 19.60 -0.82 -1.51
CA ARG A 178 20.92 -1.19 -0.99
C ARG A 178 21.41 -2.47 -1.65
N ASP A 179 20.58 -3.49 -1.70
CA ASP A 179 20.92 -4.79 -2.30
C ASP A 179 21.18 -4.64 -3.81
N ALA A 180 20.44 -3.75 -4.49
CA ALA A 180 20.66 -3.41 -5.88
C ALA A 180 21.98 -2.66 -6.08
N TRP A 181 22.37 -1.79 -5.15
CA TRP A 181 23.65 -1.09 -5.17
C TRP A 181 24.82 -2.07 -5.04
N GLU A 182 24.71 -3.03 -4.14
CA GLU A 182 25.70 -4.10 -3.95
C GLU A 182 25.81 -5.01 -5.20
N PHE A 183 24.69 -5.24 -5.90
CA PHE A 183 24.68 -6.00 -7.14
C PHE A 183 25.29 -5.19 -8.30
N HIS A 184 24.80 -3.98 -8.55
CA HIS A 184 25.34 -3.04 -9.54
C HIS A 184 24.77 -1.62 -9.28
N PRO A 185 25.61 -0.56 -9.20
CA PRO A 185 25.14 0.80 -8.91
C PRO A 185 24.08 1.32 -9.87
N SER A 186 24.15 0.98 -11.17
CA SER A 186 23.13 1.39 -12.14
C SER A 186 21.76 0.77 -11.86
N ALA A 187 21.70 -0.46 -11.35
CA ALA A 187 20.44 -1.11 -10.99
C ALA A 187 19.75 -0.34 -9.84
N ALA A 188 20.51 0.07 -8.82
CA ALA A 188 19.98 0.89 -7.73
C ALA A 188 19.45 2.24 -8.23
N VAL A 189 20.20 2.92 -9.12
CA VAL A 189 19.75 4.20 -9.71
C VAL A 189 18.46 4.03 -10.52
N ILE A 190 18.38 3.00 -11.37
CA ILE A 190 17.18 2.72 -12.18
C ILE A 190 15.99 2.43 -11.26
N LEU A 191 16.15 1.62 -10.21
CA LEU A 191 15.10 1.33 -9.25
C LEU A 191 14.67 2.58 -8.50
N ALA A 192 15.59 3.37 -7.97
CA ALA A 192 15.29 4.62 -7.27
C ALA A 192 14.53 5.61 -8.17
N VAL A 193 14.99 5.81 -9.40
CA VAL A 193 14.31 6.68 -10.38
C VAL A 193 12.91 6.14 -10.70
N SER A 194 12.76 4.82 -10.90
CA SER A 194 11.46 4.21 -11.20
C SER A 194 10.46 4.39 -10.04
N LEU A 195 10.91 4.28 -8.78
CA LEU A 195 10.09 4.53 -7.59
C LEU A 195 9.70 6.01 -7.48
N ILE A 196 10.64 6.93 -7.71
CA ILE A 196 10.35 8.37 -7.73
C ILE A 196 9.31 8.69 -8.82
N LEU A 197 9.46 8.15 -10.02
CA LEU A 197 8.48 8.32 -11.09
C LEU A 197 7.11 7.75 -10.71
N ALA A 198 7.06 6.60 -10.04
CA ALA A 198 5.80 6.03 -9.55
C ALA A 198 5.08 6.95 -8.57
N LEU A 199 5.82 7.66 -7.71
CA LEU A 199 5.27 8.61 -6.74
C LEU A 199 4.85 9.95 -7.37
N VAL A 200 5.63 10.45 -8.33
CA VAL A 200 5.47 11.81 -8.87
C VAL A 200 4.49 11.86 -10.05
N MET A 201 4.47 10.85 -10.93
CA MET A 201 3.56 10.84 -12.09
C MET A 201 2.07 11.03 -11.77
N PRO A 202 1.50 10.47 -10.69
CA PRO A 202 0.11 10.73 -10.32
C PRO A 202 -0.19 12.21 -10.05
N LEU A 203 0.79 12.97 -9.54
CA LEU A 203 0.62 14.40 -9.23
C LEU A 203 0.42 15.25 -10.50
N PHE A 204 1.09 14.89 -11.59
CA PHE A 204 0.90 15.56 -12.88
C PHE A 204 -0.46 15.23 -13.53
N GLY A 205 -0.98 14.03 -13.31
CA GLY A 205 -2.31 13.62 -13.80
C GLY A 205 -3.48 14.32 -13.09
N LEU A 206 -3.27 14.85 -11.90
CA LEU A 206 -4.30 15.59 -11.16
C LEU A 206 -4.49 17.01 -11.71
N ASN A 207 -3.45 17.64 -12.26
CA ASN A 207 -3.53 19.00 -12.84
C ASN A 207 -4.17 19.04 -14.23
N SER A 208 -4.25 17.93 -14.94
CA SER A 208 -4.80 17.90 -16.32
C SER A 208 -6.32 17.68 -16.38
N ARG A 209 -7.00 17.64 -15.23
CA ARG A 209 -8.46 17.39 -15.13
C ARG A 209 -9.25 18.57 -14.55
N ASN A 210 -8.62 19.74 -14.43
CA ASN A 210 -9.27 21.00 -14.04
C ASN A 210 -9.56 21.87 -15.24
#